data_b65a8f4f39bc6d54a3470be296718977
#
_entry.id   b65a8f4f39bc6d54a3470be296718977
#
_cell.length_a   1.000
_cell.length_b   1.000
_cell.length_c   1.000
_cell.angle_alpha   90.00
_cell.angle_beta   90.00
_cell.angle_gamma   90.00
#
_symmetry.space_group_name_H-M   'P 1'
#
loop_
_entity.id
_entity.type
_entity.pdbx_description
1 polymer ?
#
loop_
_entity_poly.entity_id
_entity_poly.type
_entity_poly.pdbx_seq_one_letter_code
_entity_poly.pdbx_strand_id
1 'polypeptide(L)'
;MTMANAADRTHTAFLALDYATRIVENYSHDPGVADRAAYALASARKAGAPVFHIVHEAMQDQFHPLLAPLGDEPVLGKRTLGAFATTDLRERLEAVGIRRLILGGVATSGTVLSTTRWAYDIGYEVLVCADACADPDAQVHAALVDESVFPGSWLGLWRIARMVDSNAVTSLLS
;
A
#
# COMPACT_ATOMS: atom_id res chain seq x y z
N MET A 1 -7.68 20.63 15.38
CA MET A 1 -7.44 20.45 13.93
C MET A 1 -5.96 20.74 13.70
N THR A 2 -5.13 19.71 13.81
CA THR A 2 -3.67 19.86 13.71
C THR A 2 -3.33 19.96 12.24
N MET A 3 -2.82 21.10 11.80
CA MET A 3 -2.33 21.29 10.44
C MET A 3 -1.20 20.31 10.20
N ALA A 4 -1.36 19.41 9.24
CA ALA A 4 -0.26 18.56 8.78
C ALA A 4 0.88 19.48 8.33
N ASN A 5 2.06 19.31 8.91
CA ASN A 5 3.20 20.19 8.67
C ASN A 5 3.71 19.94 7.23
N ALA A 6 4.05 20.99 6.50
CA ALA A 6 4.60 20.88 5.13
C ALA A 6 5.79 19.92 5.03
N ALA A 7 6.55 19.74 6.12
CA ALA A 7 7.62 18.75 6.24
C ALA A 7 7.12 17.29 6.16
N ASP A 8 5.87 17.03 6.50
CA ASP A 8 5.28 15.67 6.51
C ASP A 8 5.02 15.11 5.10
N ARG A 9 4.79 16.00 4.13
CA ARG A 9 4.47 15.64 2.73
C ARG A 9 5.68 15.13 1.96
N THR A 10 6.82 15.75 2.18
CA THR A 10 8.07 15.44 1.45
C THR A 10 8.67 14.10 1.87
N HIS A 11 8.17 13.49 2.96
CA HIS A 11 8.69 12.25 3.53
C HIS A 11 7.70 11.07 3.44
N THR A 12 6.66 11.19 2.62
CA THR A 12 5.64 10.15 2.44
C THR A 12 5.70 9.57 1.04
N ALA A 13 5.70 8.24 0.91
CA ALA A 13 5.59 7.53 -0.36
C ALA A 13 4.34 6.63 -0.39
N PHE A 14 3.80 6.38 -1.58
CA PHE A 14 2.77 5.38 -1.81
C PHE A 14 3.39 4.09 -2.34
N LEU A 15 3.09 2.96 -1.71
CA LEU A 15 3.47 1.62 -2.16
C LEU A 15 2.28 0.91 -2.78
N ALA A 16 2.33 0.67 -4.09
CA ALA A 16 1.35 -0.07 -4.88
C ALA A 16 1.78 -1.53 -4.95
N LEU A 17 1.11 -2.41 -4.17
CA LEU A 17 1.55 -3.77 -3.91
C LEU A 17 0.74 -4.79 -4.72
N ASP A 18 1.39 -5.49 -5.62
CA ASP A 18 0.86 -6.59 -6.44
C ASP A 18 -0.43 -6.25 -7.23
N TYR A 19 -0.51 -5.05 -7.77
CA TYR A 19 -1.61 -4.64 -8.64
C TYR A 19 -1.45 -5.15 -10.09
N ALA A 20 -0.98 -6.38 -10.25
CA ALA A 20 -1.02 -7.05 -11.53
C ALA A 20 -2.46 -7.48 -11.87
N THR A 21 -2.85 -7.43 -13.15
CA THR A 21 -4.21 -7.77 -13.61
C THR A 21 -4.70 -9.10 -13.03
N ARG A 22 -3.90 -10.15 -13.20
CA ARG A 22 -4.22 -11.48 -12.71
C ARG A 22 -4.43 -11.54 -11.19
N ILE A 23 -3.69 -10.75 -10.44
CA ILE A 23 -3.80 -10.71 -8.98
C ILE A 23 -5.09 -9.98 -8.58
N VAL A 24 -5.35 -8.81 -9.14
CA VAL A 24 -6.57 -8.03 -8.86
C VAL A 24 -7.83 -8.82 -9.22
N GLU A 25 -7.84 -9.53 -10.34
CA GLU A 25 -8.99 -10.28 -10.81
C GLU A 25 -9.25 -11.59 -10.02
N ASN A 26 -8.20 -12.29 -9.58
CA ASN A 26 -8.37 -13.64 -8.99
C ASN A 26 -8.20 -13.68 -7.46
N TYR A 27 -7.65 -12.62 -6.85
CA TYR A 27 -7.36 -12.57 -5.41
C TYR A 27 -8.04 -11.41 -4.70
N SER A 28 -9.12 -10.87 -5.27
CA SER A 28 -9.95 -9.83 -4.66
C SER A 28 -11.40 -10.31 -4.54
N HIS A 29 -11.96 -10.19 -3.33
CA HIS A 29 -13.40 -10.32 -3.12
C HIS A 29 -14.20 -9.10 -3.59
N ASP A 30 -13.51 -7.98 -3.86
CA ASP A 30 -14.10 -6.66 -4.07
C ASP A 30 -13.83 -6.17 -5.49
N PRO A 31 -14.87 -6.14 -6.36
CA PRO A 31 -14.73 -5.69 -7.74
C PRO A 31 -14.38 -4.19 -7.86
N GLY A 32 -14.61 -3.39 -6.82
CA GLY A 32 -14.33 -1.95 -6.81
C GLY A 32 -12.93 -1.60 -6.32
N VAL A 33 -12.09 -2.55 -5.93
CA VAL A 33 -10.76 -2.28 -5.36
C VAL A 33 -9.86 -1.51 -6.33
N ALA A 34 -9.89 -1.84 -7.63
CA ALA A 34 -9.06 -1.19 -8.63
C ALA A 34 -9.40 0.29 -8.80
N ASP A 35 -10.68 0.66 -8.77
CA ASP A 35 -11.12 2.06 -8.89
C ASP A 35 -10.67 2.89 -7.69
N ARG A 36 -10.82 2.35 -6.47
CA ARG A 36 -10.38 3.06 -5.25
C ARG A 36 -8.87 3.15 -5.15
N ALA A 37 -8.15 2.11 -5.53
CA ALA A 37 -6.69 2.13 -5.62
C ALA A 37 -6.22 3.16 -6.66
N ALA A 38 -6.87 3.24 -7.81
CA ALA A 38 -6.56 4.24 -8.85
C ALA A 38 -6.79 5.67 -8.33
N TYR A 39 -7.87 5.89 -7.57
CA TYR A 39 -8.13 7.18 -6.93
C TYR A 39 -7.05 7.55 -5.91
N ALA A 40 -6.63 6.61 -5.06
CA ALA A 40 -5.57 6.81 -4.09
C ALA A 40 -4.22 7.12 -4.78
N LEU A 41 -3.86 6.37 -5.83
CA LEU A 41 -2.67 6.61 -6.64
C LEU A 41 -2.69 7.99 -7.32
N ALA A 42 -3.82 8.36 -7.91
CA ALA A 42 -3.98 9.68 -8.54
C ALA A 42 -3.82 10.82 -7.51
N SER A 43 -4.34 10.62 -6.30
CA SER A 43 -4.17 11.57 -5.19
C SER A 43 -2.71 11.72 -4.76
N ALA A 44 -1.99 10.61 -4.64
CA ALA A 44 -0.56 10.60 -4.31
C ALA A 44 0.27 11.32 -5.40
N ARG A 45 0.03 10.99 -6.66
CA ARG A 45 0.67 11.62 -7.83
C ARG A 45 0.42 13.11 -7.89
N LYS A 46 -0.82 13.52 -7.70
CA LYS A 46 -1.22 14.96 -7.68
C LYS A 46 -0.53 15.74 -6.56
N ALA A 47 -0.30 15.10 -5.43
CA ALA A 47 0.42 15.70 -4.30
C ALA A 47 1.96 15.69 -4.49
N GLY A 48 2.48 15.05 -5.55
CA GLY A 48 3.91 14.90 -5.79
C GLY A 48 4.59 13.88 -4.88
N ALA A 49 3.82 13.01 -4.21
CA ALA A 49 4.39 11.94 -3.40
C ALA A 49 4.98 10.84 -4.30
N PRO A 50 6.19 10.34 -4.01
CA PRO A 50 6.75 9.23 -4.76
C PRO A 50 5.84 7.99 -4.71
N VAL A 51 5.65 7.35 -5.87
CA VAL A 51 4.92 6.09 -6.00
C VAL A 51 5.89 4.99 -6.38
N PHE A 52 5.85 3.88 -5.66
CA PHE A 52 6.64 2.68 -5.95
C PHE A 52 5.67 1.53 -6.27
N HIS A 53 5.90 0.85 -7.38
CA HIS A 53 5.17 -0.35 -7.76
C HIS A 53 6.00 -1.57 -7.41
N ILE A 54 5.46 -2.44 -6.57
CA ILE A 54 6.12 -3.67 -6.14
C ILE A 54 5.24 -4.84 -6.51
N VAL A 55 5.74 -5.69 -7.41
CA VAL A 55 5.03 -6.87 -7.91
C VAL A 55 5.96 -8.07 -7.93
N HIS A 56 5.41 -9.27 -8.05
CA HIS A 56 6.24 -10.44 -8.30
C HIS A 56 7.05 -10.27 -9.58
N GLU A 57 8.34 -10.65 -9.58
CA GLU A 57 9.25 -10.43 -10.71
C GLU A 57 8.72 -10.95 -12.06
N ALA A 58 7.92 -12.01 -12.05
CA ALA A 58 7.29 -12.56 -13.27
C ALA A 58 6.08 -11.73 -13.78
N MET A 59 5.71 -10.63 -13.10
CA MET A 59 4.51 -9.82 -13.41
C MET A 59 4.81 -8.34 -13.60
N GLN A 60 6.08 -7.97 -13.78
CA GLN A 60 6.50 -6.56 -13.86
C GLN A 60 5.96 -5.79 -15.08
N ASP A 61 5.41 -6.48 -16.06
CA ASP A 61 4.78 -5.95 -17.28
C ASP A 61 3.27 -6.21 -17.37
N GLN A 62 2.66 -6.74 -16.29
CA GLN A 62 1.27 -7.23 -16.28
C GLN A 62 0.36 -6.42 -15.33
N PHE A 63 0.55 -5.12 -15.26
CA PHE A 63 -0.25 -4.27 -14.39
C PHE A 63 -1.72 -4.18 -14.83
N HIS A 64 -2.61 -4.07 -13.84
CA HIS A 64 -4.00 -3.71 -14.11
C HIS A 64 -4.04 -2.31 -14.79
N PRO A 65 -4.81 -2.14 -15.87
CA PRO A 65 -4.77 -0.90 -16.68
C PRO A 65 -4.95 0.40 -15.90
N LEU A 66 -5.81 0.40 -14.87
CA LEU A 66 -6.03 1.57 -14.01
C LEU A 66 -4.90 1.84 -13.03
N LEU A 67 -3.99 0.87 -12.81
CA LEU A 67 -3.00 0.86 -11.73
C LEU A 67 -1.57 0.77 -12.27
N ALA A 68 -1.40 0.90 -13.58
CA ALA A 68 -0.10 0.85 -14.23
C ALA A 68 0.81 2.01 -13.78
N PRO A 69 2.11 1.77 -13.73
CA PRO A 69 3.10 2.81 -13.49
C PRO A 69 2.98 3.96 -14.51
N LEU A 70 3.23 5.18 -14.09
CA LEU A 70 3.27 6.35 -14.94
C LEU A 70 4.68 6.95 -14.98
N GLY A 71 5.13 7.36 -16.16
CA GLY A 71 6.43 7.99 -16.35
C GLY A 71 7.59 7.13 -15.86
N ASP A 72 8.36 7.66 -14.93
CA ASP A 72 9.55 7.03 -14.34
C ASP A 72 9.31 6.41 -12.96
N GLU A 73 8.04 6.16 -12.60
CA GLU A 73 7.70 5.50 -11.33
C GLU A 73 8.41 4.14 -11.21
N PRO A 74 9.17 3.90 -10.13
CA PRO A 74 9.93 2.68 -9.98
C PRO A 74 9.04 1.42 -9.93
N VAL A 75 9.44 0.41 -10.68
CA VAL A 75 8.87 -0.95 -10.63
C VAL A 75 9.90 -1.90 -10.05
N LEU A 76 9.58 -2.51 -8.91
CA LEU A 76 10.44 -3.47 -8.23
C LEU A 76 9.84 -4.87 -8.30
N GLY A 77 10.65 -5.80 -8.81
CA GLY A 77 10.31 -7.22 -8.87
C GLY A 77 10.71 -7.94 -7.59
N LYS A 78 9.74 -8.45 -6.84
CA LYS A 78 9.99 -9.26 -5.65
C LYS A 78 9.80 -10.76 -5.90
N ARG A 79 10.45 -11.57 -5.06
CA ARG A 79 10.30 -13.04 -5.05
C ARG A 79 9.65 -13.57 -3.77
N THR A 80 9.29 -12.67 -2.86
CA THR A 80 8.69 -12.95 -1.55
C THR A 80 7.32 -12.33 -1.43
N LEU A 81 6.56 -12.64 -0.39
CA LEU A 81 5.26 -12.01 -0.14
C LEU A 81 5.40 -10.51 0.14
N GLY A 82 6.31 -10.15 1.04
CA GLY A 82 6.56 -8.75 1.41
C GLY A 82 7.46 -8.02 0.42
N ALA A 83 7.39 -6.69 0.45
CA ALA A 83 8.08 -5.83 -0.50
C ALA A 83 9.59 -5.67 -0.22
N PHE A 84 10.07 -5.90 1.01
CA PHE A 84 11.42 -5.52 1.43
C PHE A 84 12.47 -6.62 1.29
N ALA A 85 12.11 -7.89 1.48
CA ALA A 85 13.06 -8.96 1.67
C ALA A 85 13.97 -9.26 0.45
N THR A 86 13.47 -9.01 -0.76
CA THR A 86 14.18 -9.37 -2.02
C THR A 86 14.22 -8.22 -3.02
N THR A 87 14.03 -6.99 -2.56
CA THR A 87 14.14 -5.77 -3.36
C THR A 87 15.07 -4.76 -2.69
N ASP A 88 15.45 -3.72 -3.41
CA ASP A 88 16.18 -2.55 -2.90
C ASP A 88 15.23 -1.41 -2.46
N LEU A 89 13.97 -1.75 -2.11
CA LEU A 89 12.96 -0.76 -1.72
C LEU A 89 13.42 0.12 -0.56
N ARG A 90 14.04 -0.50 0.47
CA ARG A 90 14.49 0.23 1.66
C ARG A 90 15.52 1.29 1.29
N GLU A 91 16.52 0.92 0.52
CA GLU A 91 17.60 1.81 0.09
C GLU A 91 17.05 2.98 -0.74
N ARG A 92 16.09 2.71 -1.62
CA ARG A 92 15.43 3.76 -2.43
C ARG A 92 14.62 4.73 -1.57
N LEU A 93 13.85 4.23 -0.61
CA LEU A 93 13.07 5.05 0.31
C LEU A 93 13.98 5.94 1.18
N GLU A 94 15.06 5.36 1.72
CA GLU A 94 16.05 6.08 2.52
C GLU A 94 16.77 7.16 1.69
N ALA A 95 17.12 6.87 0.44
CA ALA A 95 17.82 7.81 -0.46
C ALA A 95 17.01 9.09 -0.73
N VAL A 96 15.68 9.01 -0.70
CA VAL A 96 14.77 10.17 -0.88
C VAL A 96 14.14 10.64 0.43
N GLY A 97 14.62 10.13 1.57
CA GLY A 97 14.25 10.60 2.89
C GLY A 97 12.84 10.22 3.35
N ILE A 98 12.25 9.16 2.80
CA ILE A 98 10.90 8.72 3.17
C ILE A 98 10.90 8.15 4.60
N ARG A 99 9.87 8.52 5.38
CA ARG A 99 9.64 8.07 6.76
C ARG A 99 8.23 7.54 6.98
N ARG A 100 7.30 7.89 6.11
CA ARG A 100 5.89 7.47 6.13
C ARG A 100 5.54 6.73 4.85
N LEU A 101 4.79 5.66 4.98
CA LEU A 101 4.32 4.85 3.85
C LEU A 101 2.80 4.78 3.85
N ILE A 102 2.20 4.98 2.68
CA ILE A 102 0.79 4.65 2.42
C ILE A 102 0.81 3.40 1.56
N LEU A 103 0.17 2.33 2.02
CA LEU A 103 0.13 1.04 1.35
C LEU A 103 -1.27 0.75 0.80
N GLY A 104 -1.33 0.30 -0.44
CA GLY A 104 -2.49 -0.34 -1.03
C GLY A 104 -2.06 -1.59 -1.79
N GLY A 105 -2.89 -2.62 -1.86
CA GLY A 105 -2.48 -3.85 -2.54
C GLY A 105 -3.43 -5.04 -2.41
N VAL A 106 -3.13 -6.08 -3.17
CA VAL A 106 -3.83 -7.37 -3.20
C VAL A 106 -2.80 -8.52 -3.14
N ALA A 107 -2.91 -9.47 -2.20
CA ALA A 107 -3.96 -9.65 -1.22
C ALA A 107 -3.59 -9.02 0.13
N THR A 108 -4.61 -8.66 0.91
CA THR A 108 -4.43 -8.08 2.25
C THR A 108 -3.66 -9.02 3.16
N SER A 109 -3.99 -10.30 3.20
CA SER A 109 -3.33 -11.34 4.02
C SER A 109 -1.94 -11.75 3.49
N GLY A 110 -1.60 -11.37 2.27
CA GLY A 110 -0.31 -11.67 1.65
C GLY A 110 0.64 -10.48 1.68
N THR A 111 0.71 -9.78 0.56
CA THR A 111 1.68 -8.70 0.35
C THR A 111 1.49 -7.53 1.29
N VAL A 112 0.23 -7.12 1.57
CA VAL A 112 -0.06 -5.98 2.45
C VAL A 112 0.34 -6.30 3.89
N LEU A 113 -0.10 -7.44 4.43
CA LEU A 113 0.24 -7.89 5.79
C LEU A 113 1.75 -7.98 5.98
N SER A 114 2.45 -8.66 5.08
CA SER A 114 3.89 -8.88 5.17
C SER A 114 4.67 -7.57 5.06
N THR A 115 4.28 -6.69 4.15
CA THR A 115 4.95 -5.40 3.96
C THR A 115 4.70 -4.46 5.13
N THR A 116 3.45 -4.40 5.65
CA THR A 116 3.08 -3.55 6.79
C THR A 116 3.89 -3.91 8.03
N ARG A 117 3.98 -5.20 8.37
CA ARG A 117 4.73 -5.65 9.55
C ARG A 117 6.22 -5.34 9.43
N TRP A 118 6.81 -5.65 8.28
CA TRP A 118 8.21 -5.35 8.05
C TRP A 118 8.50 -3.86 8.10
N ALA A 119 7.69 -3.04 7.43
CA ALA A 119 7.84 -1.59 7.44
C ALA A 119 7.78 -1.01 8.87
N TYR A 120 6.82 -1.48 9.68
CA TYR A 120 6.71 -1.11 11.08
C TYR A 120 7.97 -1.50 11.88
N ASP A 121 8.44 -2.75 11.75
CA ASP A 121 9.59 -3.27 12.48
C ASP A 121 10.89 -2.52 12.16
N ILE A 122 11.03 -1.97 10.95
CA ILE A 122 12.20 -1.18 10.56
C ILE A 122 12.01 0.33 10.71
N GLY A 123 10.90 0.75 11.34
CA GLY A 123 10.72 2.12 11.86
C GLY A 123 9.97 3.11 10.96
N TYR A 124 9.26 2.65 9.92
CA TYR A 124 8.36 3.52 9.16
C TYR A 124 7.06 3.78 9.90
N GLU A 125 6.52 4.99 9.77
CA GLU A 125 5.10 5.24 10.04
C GLU A 125 4.28 4.67 8.89
N VAL A 126 3.35 3.75 9.20
CA VAL A 126 2.61 3.03 8.18
C VAL A 126 1.13 3.39 8.20
N LEU A 127 0.58 3.73 7.05
CA LEU A 127 -0.84 3.89 6.78
C LEU A 127 -1.25 2.82 5.77
N VAL A 128 -2.33 2.10 6.05
CA VAL A 128 -2.92 1.13 5.11
C VAL A 128 -4.19 1.74 4.56
N CYS A 129 -4.23 1.95 3.24
CA CYS A 129 -5.41 2.39 2.51
C CYS A 129 -6.33 1.17 2.35
N ALA A 130 -7.18 0.96 3.37
CA ALA A 130 -7.91 -0.30 3.55
C ALA A 130 -8.84 -0.62 2.37
N ASP A 131 -9.51 0.39 1.83
CA ASP A 131 -10.43 0.23 0.69
C ASP A 131 -9.71 0.13 -0.69
N ALA A 132 -8.39 0.40 -0.72
CA ALA A 132 -7.50 0.09 -1.83
C ALA A 132 -6.79 -1.28 -1.65
N CYS A 133 -7.17 -2.04 -0.63
CA CYS A 133 -6.73 -3.40 -0.39
C CYS A 133 -7.91 -4.37 -0.54
N ALA A 134 -7.61 -5.59 -0.96
CA ALA A 134 -8.58 -6.67 -1.00
C ALA A 134 -7.90 -8.02 -0.74
N ASP A 135 -8.70 -9.02 -0.42
CA ASP A 135 -8.29 -10.40 -0.19
C ASP A 135 -9.25 -11.33 -0.95
N PRO A 136 -8.91 -12.57 -1.27
CA PRO A 136 -9.88 -13.53 -1.80
C PRO A 136 -11.11 -13.72 -0.90
N ASP A 137 -10.90 -13.59 0.41
CA ASP A 137 -11.95 -13.74 1.43
C ASP A 137 -12.19 -12.39 2.14
N ALA A 138 -13.43 -11.88 2.05
CA ALA A 138 -13.85 -10.64 2.69
C ALA A 138 -13.71 -10.67 4.23
N GLN A 139 -13.89 -11.83 4.86
CA GLN A 139 -13.75 -11.96 6.32
C GLN A 139 -12.28 -11.88 6.73
N VAL A 140 -11.38 -12.44 5.94
CA VAL A 140 -9.93 -12.32 6.17
C VAL A 140 -9.49 -10.87 6.01
N HIS A 141 -9.96 -10.19 4.97
CA HIS A 141 -9.71 -8.76 4.80
C HIS A 141 -10.18 -7.96 6.02
N ALA A 142 -11.44 -8.12 6.43
CA ALA A 142 -12.01 -7.45 7.57
C ALA A 142 -11.24 -7.74 8.87
N ALA A 143 -10.85 -8.98 9.12
CA ALA A 143 -10.06 -9.38 10.28
C ALA A 143 -8.71 -8.65 10.40
N LEU A 144 -8.15 -8.23 9.27
CA LEU A 144 -6.85 -7.53 9.22
C LEU A 144 -6.98 -6.01 9.33
N VAL A 145 -8.06 -5.42 8.82
CA VAL A 145 -8.18 -3.96 8.73
C VAL A 145 -9.24 -3.35 9.64
N ASP A 146 -10.18 -4.14 10.16
CA ASP A 146 -11.27 -3.68 11.03
C ASP A 146 -11.06 -4.12 12.48
N GLU A 147 -10.78 -3.15 13.35
CA GLU A 147 -10.57 -3.37 14.79
C GLU A 147 -11.76 -4.06 15.46
N SER A 148 -12.98 -3.86 14.99
CA SER A 148 -14.18 -4.41 15.60
C SER A 148 -14.28 -5.93 15.48
N VAL A 149 -13.60 -6.54 14.49
CA VAL A 149 -13.68 -8.00 14.24
C VAL A 149 -12.93 -8.80 15.30
N PHE A 150 -11.70 -8.42 15.64
CA PHE A 150 -10.90 -9.07 16.68
C PHE A 150 -10.16 -8.06 17.56
N PRO A 151 -10.85 -7.25 18.37
CA PRO A 151 -10.27 -6.06 19.04
C PRO A 151 -9.10 -6.37 20.00
N GLY A 152 -9.00 -7.59 20.50
CA GLY A 152 -7.92 -8.03 21.39
C GLY A 152 -6.71 -8.65 20.67
N SER A 153 -6.81 -8.90 19.37
CA SER A 153 -5.82 -9.68 18.62
C SER A 153 -4.66 -8.82 18.09
N TRP A 154 -3.47 -9.40 18.04
CA TRP A 154 -2.33 -8.87 17.29
C TRP A 154 -2.38 -9.23 15.79
N LEU A 155 -3.45 -9.87 15.33
CA LEU A 155 -3.68 -10.15 13.91
C LEU A 155 -3.89 -8.84 13.12
N GLY A 156 -4.66 -7.91 13.69
CA GLY A 156 -5.07 -6.69 13.01
C GLY A 156 -3.91 -5.73 12.72
N LEU A 157 -3.86 -5.24 11.50
CA LEU A 157 -2.89 -4.24 11.05
C LEU A 157 -3.09 -2.89 11.75
N TRP A 158 -4.31 -2.59 12.19
CA TRP A 158 -4.67 -1.37 12.93
C TRP A 158 -3.89 -1.20 14.24
N ARG A 159 -3.22 -2.25 14.74
CA ARG A 159 -2.34 -2.16 15.91
C ARG A 159 -0.99 -1.50 15.64
N ILE A 160 -0.51 -1.60 14.42
CA ILE A 160 0.83 -1.18 14.01
C ILE A 160 0.81 -0.17 12.86
N ALA A 161 -0.35 0.05 12.28
CA ALA A 161 -0.56 0.98 11.19
C ALA A 161 -1.88 1.75 11.37
N ARG A 162 -1.96 2.93 10.81
CA ARG A 162 -3.22 3.67 10.74
C ARG A 162 -4.03 3.21 9.53
N MET A 163 -5.27 2.77 9.75
CA MET A 163 -6.22 2.49 8.67
C MET A 163 -6.80 3.79 8.12
N VAL A 164 -6.74 3.95 6.81
CA VAL A 164 -7.30 5.10 6.08
C VAL A 164 -8.10 4.60 4.88
N ASP A 165 -8.93 5.46 4.30
CA ASP A 165 -9.58 5.19 3.02
C ASP A 165 -8.94 5.99 1.88
N SER A 166 -9.28 5.65 0.64
CA SER A 166 -8.73 6.29 -0.55
C SER A 166 -9.02 7.79 -0.62
N ASN A 167 -10.17 8.24 -0.07
CA ASN A 167 -10.53 9.66 -0.03
C ASN A 167 -9.64 10.46 0.93
N ALA A 168 -9.14 9.83 1.99
CA ALA A 168 -8.27 10.47 2.96
C ALA A 168 -6.86 10.76 2.40
N VAL A 169 -6.40 10.04 1.37
CA VAL A 169 -5.04 10.18 0.81
C VAL A 169 -4.76 11.62 0.38
N THR A 170 -5.73 12.28 -0.26
CA THR A 170 -5.58 13.70 -0.66
C THR A 170 -5.28 14.61 0.54
N SER A 171 -6.03 14.47 1.64
CA SER A 171 -5.87 15.32 2.82
C SER A 171 -4.63 14.99 3.65
N LEU A 172 -4.17 13.74 3.60
CA LEU A 172 -2.94 13.30 4.27
C LEU A 172 -1.68 13.83 3.59
N LEU A 173 -1.77 14.11 2.30
CA LEU A 173 -0.67 14.63 1.47
C LEU A 173 -0.83 16.14 1.14
N SER A 174 -1.89 16.81 1.63
CA SER A 174 -2.18 18.25 1.38
C SER A 174 -1.52 19.22 2.39
#